data_f7cf1638e366092a8ecfa75bf2699284
#
_entry.id   f7cf1638e366092a8ecfa75bf2699284
#
_cell.length_a   1.000
_cell.length_b   1.000
_cell.length_c   1.000
_cell.angle_alpha   90.00
_cell.angle_beta   90.00
_cell.angle_gamma   90.00
#
_symmetry.space_group_name_H-M   'P 1'
#
loop_
_entity.id
_entity.type
_entity.pdbx_description
1 polymer ?
#
loop_
_entity_poly.entity_id
_entity_poly.type
_entity_poly.pdbx_seq_one_letter_code
_entity_poly.pdbx_strand_id
1 'polypeptide(L)'
;MATIIRENKAGLSVLVRQADAAPADSLILLLHGWGADAADLMDLSPALASRFPGAVVAAPDGPAPCAANPMGREWFDLTGATLDNGPYAAMPQLKELISILLEDHGLGYDRLALIGFSQGGMMALHTGLRMAEPVAGVVSFS
;
A
#
# COMPACT_ATOMS: atom_id res chain seq x y z
N MET A 1 -15.81 16.43 -1.25
CA MET A 1 -14.35 16.19 -1.34
C MET A 1 -13.92 15.29 -0.20
N ALA A 2 -13.26 14.21 -0.50
CA ALA A 2 -12.82 13.26 0.54
C ALA A 2 -11.64 13.81 1.32
N THR A 3 -11.62 13.54 2.63
CA THR A 3 -10.54 13.90 3.52
C THR A 3 -9.48 12.79 3.51
N ILE A 4 -8.21 13.18 3.51
CA ILE A 4 -7.09 12.26 3.69
C ILE A 4 -6.66 12.33 5.14
N ILE A 5 -6.66 11.18 5.82
CA ILE A 5 -6.31 11.08 7.24
C ILE A 5 -5.09 10.18 7.38
N ARG A 6 -4.19 10.56 8.26
CA ARG A 6 -3.06 9.71 8.64
C ARG A 6 -3.46 8.87 9.85
N GLU A 7 -3.28 7.56 9.73
CA GLU A 7 -3.60 6.58 10.77
C GLU A 7 -2.38 5.70 11.04
N ASN A 8 -2.35 5.05 12.20
CA ASN A 8 -1.36 4.02 12.52
C ASN A 8 -2.08 2.68 12.60
N LYS A 9 -1.71 1.77 11.71
CA LYS A 9 -2.30 0.43 11.64
C LYS A 9 -1.20 -0.59 11.36
N ALA A 10 -1.21 -1.71 12.06
CA ALA A 10 -0.19 -2.76 11.93
C ALA A 10 1.23 -2.23 12.15
N GLY A 11 1.40 -1.18 12.96
CA GLY A 11 2.69 -0.54 13.19
C GLY A 11 3.18 0.32 12.04
N LEU A 12 2.37 0.57 11.02
CA LEU A 12 2.70 1.41 9.87
C LEU A 12 1.91 2.72 9.91
N SER A 13 2.54 3.80 9.50
CA SER A 13 1.86 5.08 9.26
C SER A 13 1.20 5.02 7.89
N VAL A 14 -0.11 5.21 7.83
CA VAL A 14 -0.89 5.02 6.61
C VAL A 14 -1.71 6.28 6.32
N LEU A 15 -1.65 6.76 5.09
CA LEU A 15 -2.56 7.78 4.61
C LEU A 15 -3.79 7.09 4.00
N VAL A 16 -4.98 7.49 4.41
CA VAL A 16 -6.23 6.89 3.95
C VAL A 16 -7.16 7.97 3.42
N ARG A 17 -7.61 7.80 2.19
CA ARG A 17 -8.64 8.62 1.56
C ARG A 17 -9.91 7.78 1.43
N GLN A 18 -10.97 8.25 2.06
CA GLN A 18 -12.26 7.54 1.99
C GLN A 18 -12.85 7.59 0.58
N ALA A 19 -13.72 6.62 0.28
CA ALA A 19 -14.42 6.60 -0.99
C ALA A 19 -15.34 7.81 -1.14
N ASP A 20 -15.38 8.37 -2.36
CA ASP A 20 -16.31 9.48 -2.66
C ASP A 20 -17.76 9.01 -2.67
N ALA A 21 -17.99 7.78 -3.13
CA ALA A 21 -19.31 7.15 -3.13
C ALA A 21 -19.37 6.09 -2.03
N ALA A 22 -20.35 6.21 -1.13
CA ALA A 22 -20.56 5.27 -0.03
C ALA A 22 -21.73 4.31 -0.36
N PRO A 23 -21.68 3.05 0.11
CA PRO A 23 -20.56 2.44 0.84
C PRO A 23 -19.37 2.15 -0.07
N ALA A 24 -18.17 2.03 0.51
CA ALA A 24 -16.98 1.66 -0.24
C ALA A 24 -17.17 0.28 -0.89
N ASP A 25 -16.74 0.14 -2.14
CA ASP A 25 -16.84 -1.12 -2.88
C ASP A 25 -15.49 -1.75 -3.19
N SER A 26 -14.41 -1.03 -2.93
CA SER A 26 -13.05 -1.51 -3.24
C SER A 26 -12.00 -0.77 -2.43
N LEU A 27 -10.82 -1.36 -2.36
CA LEU A 27 -9.63 -0.81 -1.72
C LEU A 27 -8.49 -0.81 -2.73
N ILE A 28 -7.89 0.36 -2.94
CA ILE A 28 -6.68 0.50 -3.73
C ILE A 28 -5.54 0.83 -2.77
N LEU A 29 -4.54 -0.05 -2.71
CA LEU A 29 -3.37 0.12 -1.86
C LEU A 29 -2.18 0.54 -2.71
N LEU A 30 -1.58 1.68 -2.37
CA LEU A 30 -0.46 2.27 -3.10
C LEU A 30 0.83 2.04 -2.30
N LEU A 31 1.83 1.42 -2.93
CA LEU A 31 3.09 1.07 -2.29
C LEU A 31 4.23 1.84 -2.95
N HIS A 32 4.88 2.73 -2.18
CA HIS A 32 5.92 3.62 -2.69
C HIS A 32 7.23 2.89 -2.96
N GLY A 33 8.11 3.54 -3.73
CA GLY A 33 9.45 3.06 -4.01
C GLY A 33 10.45 3.38 -2.91
N TRP A 34 11.67 2.86 -3.07
CA TRP A 34 12.76 3.05 -2.13
C TRP A 34 13.16 4.52 -2.06
N GLY A 35 13.14 5.09 -0.86
CA GLY A 35 13.46 6.50 -0.64
C GLY A 35 12.30 7.48 -0.83
N ALA A 36 11.12 6.98 -1.23
CA ALA A 36 9.88 7.75 -1.31
C ALA A 36 9.05 7.55 -0.02
N ASP A 37 7.81 7.96 -0.04
CA ASP A 37 6.89 7.79 1.09
C ASP A 37 5.43 7.75 0.62
N ALA A 38 4.51 7.55 1.57
CA ALA A 38 3.08 7.48 1.28
C ALA A 38 2.54 8.76 0.65
N ALA A 39 3.01 9.92 1.11
CA ALA A 39 2.53 11.21 0.62
C ALA A 39 2.79 11.39 -0.87
N ASP A 40 3.93 10.89 -1.36
CA ASP A 40 4.27 10.96 -2.78
C ASP A 40 3.21 10.28 -3.66
N LEU A 41 2.70 9.13 -3.22
CA LEU A 41 1.72 8.39 -4.00
C LEU A 41 0.28 8.87 -3.75
N MET A 42 0.01 9.44 -2.59
CA MET A 42 -1.34 9.92 -2.29
C MET A 42 -1.77 11.05 -3.22
N ASP A 43 -0.84 11.72 -3.87
CA ASP A 43 -1.12 12.71 -4.91
C ASP A 43 -1.85 12.09 -6.12
N LEU A 44 -1.79 10.78 -6.30
CA LEU A 44 -2.54 10.06 -7.32
C LEU A 44 -4.00 9.80 -6.93
N SER A 45 -4.33 9.97 -5.66
CA SER A 45 -5.65 9.56 -5.15
C SER A 45 -6.82 10.34 -5.78
N PRO A 46 -6.72 11.64 -6.10
CA PRO A 46 -7.82 12.32 -6.77
C PRO A 46 -8.17 11.72 -8.13
N ALA A 47 -7.16 11.36 -8.92
CA ALA A 47 -7.38 10.74 -10.24
C ALA A 47 -7.98 9.34 -10.10
N LEU A 48 -7.48 8.56 -9.13
CA LEU A 48 -8.03 7.22 -8.85
C LEU A 48 -9.47 7.31 -8.36
N ALA A 49 -9.76 8.24 -7.47
CA ALA A 49 -11.11 8.43 -6.95
C ALA A 49 -12.10 8.89 -8.03
N SER A 50 -11.64 9.70 -8.98
CA SER A 50 -12.44 10.12 -10.12
C SER A 50 -12.86 8.93 -10.98
N ARG A 51 -11.94 7.98 -11.18
CA ARG A 51 -12.18 6.79 -11.99
C ARG A 51 -12.93 5.70 -11.22
N PHE A 52 -12.67 5.59 -9.92
CA PHE A 52 -13.23 4.58 -9.03
C PHE A 52 -13.81 5.25 -7.78
N PRO A 53 -14.99 5.87 -7.90
CA PRO A 53 -15.54 6.66 -6.79
C PRO A 53 -15.89 5.83 -5.54
N GLY A 54 -16.09 4.53 -5.68
CA GLY A 54 -16.32 3.63 -4.56
C GLY A 54 -15.03 3.11 -3.91
N ALA A 55 -13.86 3.51 -4.39
CA ALA A 55 -12.60 3.02 -3.85
C ALA A 55 -12.12 3.84 -2.66
N VAL A 56 -11.76 3.13 -1.59
CA VAL A 56 -10.88 3.67 -0.55
C VAL A 56 -9.45 3.60 -1.09
N VAL A 57 -8.70 4.67 -0.99
CA VAL A 57 -7.30 4.70 -1.42
C VAL A 57 -6.42 4.82 -0.17
N ALA A 58 -5.52 3.88 0.02
CA ALA A 58 -4.61 3.86 1.16
C ALA A 58 -3.17 3.76 0.69
N ALA A 59 -2.27 4.48 1.37
CA ALA A 59 -0.85 4.46 1.08
C ALA A 59 -0.07 4.39 2.40
N PRO A 60 0.55 3.26 2.72
CA PRO A 60 1.41 3.15 3.90
C PRO A 60 2.82 3.65 3.61
N ASP A 61 3.45 4.22 4.64
CA ASP A 61 4.90 4.38 4.66
C ASP A 61 5.55 3.02 4.89
N GLY A 62 6.66 2.76 4.23
CA GLY A 62 7.48 1.60 4.53
C GLY A 62 7.93 1.60 5.99
N PRO A 63 8.28 0.41 6.55
CA PRO A 63 8.48 0.26 8.00
C PRO A 63 9.72 0.96 8.57
N ALA A 64 10.67 1.37 7.74
CA ALA A 64 11.92 1.97 8.20
C ALA A 64 12.30 3.21 7.39
N PRO A 65 13.11 4.13 7.97
CA PRO A 65 13.75 5.17 7.19
C PRO A 65 14.66 4.55 6.12
N CYS A 66 14.70 5.17 4.94
CA CYS A 66 15.53 4.66 3.85
C CYS A 66 17.02 4.84 4.17
N ALA A 67 17.81 3.79 3.97
CA ALA A 67 19.24 3.82 4.24
C ALA A 67 19.99 4.88 3.42
N ALA A 68 19.57 5.09 2.17
CA ALA A 68 20.20 6.07 1.27
C ALA A 68 19.56 7.46 1.33
N ASN A 69 18.35 7.57 1.89
CA ASN A 69 17.62 8.83 2.00
C ASN A 69 16.81 8.85 3.29
N PRO A 70 17.36 9.31 4.43
CA PRO A 70 16.66 9.28 5.71
C PRO A 70 15.35 10.07 5.75
N MET A 71 15.13 10.98 4.81
CA MET A 71 13.87 11.72 4.68
C MET A 71 12.76 10.88 4.06
N GLY A 72 13.12 9.80 3.36
CA GLY A 72 12.18 8.86 2.78
C GLY A 72 12.11 7.57 3.57
N ARG A 73 11.32 6.62 3.05
CA ARG A 73 11.05 5.33 3.69
C ARG A 73 11.49 4.19 2.80
N GLU A 74 11.55 3.00 3.37
CA GLU A 74 11.86 1.78 2.64
C GLU A 74 11.06 0.59 3.16
N TRP A 75 10.81 -0.36 2.28
CA TRP A 75 10.22 -1.65 2.66
C TRP A 75 11.31 -2.60 3.15
N PHE A 76 12.47 -2.55 2.53
CA PHE A 76 13.65 -3.28 2.94
C PHE A 76 14.90 -2.58 2.37
N ASP A 77 16.05 -2.85 2.97
CA ASP A 77 17.29 -2.21 2.58
C ASP A 77 17.84 -2.83 1.29
N LEU A 78 18.01 -2.01 0.25
CA LEU A 78 18.60 -2.44 -1.03
C LEU A 78 20.12 -2.45 -1.02
N THR A 79 20.75 -1.87 0.02
CA THR A 79 22.22 -1.77 0.11
C THR A 79 22.87 -2.93 0.85
N GLY A 80 22.08 -3.76 1.53
CA GLY A 80 22.59 -4.78 2.43
C GLY A 80 22.41 -6.22 1.94
N ALA A 81 22.83 -7.14 2.78
CA ALA A 81 22.76 -8.58 2.54
C ALA A 81 21.33 -9.14 2.63
N THR A 82 20.37 -8.30 2.96
CA THR A 82 18.96 -8.70 3.10
C THR A 82 18.17 -8.64 1.80
N LEU A 83 18.81 -8.28 0.70
CA LEU A 83 18.15 -8.12 -0.59
C LEU A 83 17.36 -9.37 -1.01
N ASP A 84 17.94 -10.53 -0.84
CA ASP A 84 17.31 -11.79 -1.25
C ASP A 84 16.05 -12.12 -0.43
N ASN A 85 15.96 -11.63 0.81
CA ASN A 85 14.86 -11.89 1.71
C ASN A 85 13.97 -10.64 1.94
N GLY A 86 14.36 -9.53 1.34
CA GLY A 86 13.77 -8.22 1.62
C GLY A 86 12.24 -8.17 1.53
N PRO A 87 11.64 -8.58 0.38
CA PRO A 87 10.19 -8.57 0.26
C PRO A 87 9.49 -9.44 1.30
N TYR A 88 10.06 -10.59 1.62
CA TYR A 88 9.49 -11.52 2.58
C TYR A 88 9.56 -11.01 4.02
N ALA A 89 10.58 -10.21 4.35
CA ALA A 89 10.72 -9.65 5.69
C ALA A 89 9.60 -8.65 6.01
N ALA A 90 9.21 -7.82 5.05
CA ALA A 90 8.16 -6.82 5.22
C ALA A 90 6.74 -7.35 4.98
N MET A 91 6.63 -8.49 4.31
CA MET A 91 5.34 -9.03 3.87
C MET A 91 4.36 -9.32 5.01
N PRO A 92 4.74 -9.93 6.15
CA PRO A 92 3.78 -10.20 7.23
C PRO A 92 3.11 -8.94 7.75
N GLN A 93 3.87 -7.86 7.92
CA GLN A 93 3.33 -6.60 8.41
C GLN A 93 2.38 -5.97 7.37
N LEU A 94 2.74 -6.04 6.10
CA LEU A 94 1.89 -5.54 5.01
C LEU A 94 0.59 -6.35 4.89
N LYS A 95 0.66 -7.67 5.04
CA LYS A 95 -0.53 -8.53 5.04
C LYS A 95 -1.47 -8.19 6.20
N GLU A 96 -0.91 -7.94 7.37
CA GLU A 96 -1.70 -7.53 8.54
C GLU A 96 -2.41 -6.21 8.28
N LEU A 97 -1.70 -5.21 7.71
CA LEU A 97 -2.31 -3.95 7.33
C LEU A 97 -3.46 -4.14 6.35
N ILE A 98 -3.26 -4.95 5.33
CA ILE A 98 -4.30 -5.24 4.32
C ILE A 98 -5.53 -5.84 4.99
N SER A 99 -5.33 -6.82 5.88
CA SER A 99 -6.43 -7.46 6.60
C SER A 99 -7.23 -6.45 7.42
N ILE A 100 -6.54 -5.56 8.13
CA ILE A 100 -7.19 -4.52 8.93
C ILE A 100 -7.98 -3.56 8.05
N LEU A 101 -7.40 -3.10 6.95
CA LEU A 101 -8.07 -2.15 6.06
C LEU A 101 -9.30 -2.77 5.39
N LEU A 102 -9.22 -4.02 4.95
CA LEU A 102 -10.35 -4.72 4.37
C LEU A 102 -11.48 -4.90 5.40
N GLU A 103 -11.13 -5.30 6.62
CA GLU A 103 -12.10 -5.46 7.71
C GLU A 103 -12.75 -4.14 8.07
N ASP A 104 -11.98 -3.05 8.18
CA ASP A 104 -12.48 -1.71 8.50
C ASP A 104 -13.55 -1.25 7.51
N HIS A 105 -13.49 -1.70 6.26
CA HIS A 105 -14.39 -1.27 5.21
C HIS A 105 -15.38 -2.35 4.75
N GLY A 106 -15.37 -3.51 5.42
CA GLY A 106 -16.27 -4.60 5.09
C GLY A 106 -16.04 -5.21 3.72
N LEU A 107 -14.79 -5.27 3.28
CA LEU A 107 -14.42 -5.75 1.94
C LEU A 107 -13.67 -7.07 2.01
N GLY A 108 -13.86 -7.91 0.98
CA GLY A 108 -13.07 -9.12 0.80
C GLY A 108 -11.82 -8.88 -0.06
N TYR A 109 -10.97 -9.90 -0.15
CA TYR A 109 -9.73 -9.82 -0.95
C TYR A 109 -10.00 -9.56 -2.43
N ASP A 110 -11.13 -10.04 -2.95
CA ASP A 110 -11.53 -9.84 -4.34
C ASP A 110 -11.84 -8.37 -4.70
N ARG A 111 -11.85 -7.49 -3.69
CA ARG A 111 -12.06 -6.04 -3.85
C ARG A 111 -10.78 -5.24 -3.63
N LEU A 112 -9.65 -5.90 -3.51
CA LEU A 112 -8.35 -5.28 -3.27
C LEU A 112 -7.53 -5.21 -4.56
N ALA A 113 -7.03 -4.02 -4.87
CA ALA A 113 -6.00 -3.84 -5.90
C ALA A 113 -4.74 -3.26 -5.23
N LEU A 114 -3.58 -3.82 -5.60
CA LEU A 114 -2.29 -3.32 -5.15
C LEU A 114 -1.58 -2.67 -6.32
N ILE A 115 -1.11 -1.44 -6.11
CA ILE A 115 -0.33 -0.70 -7.11
C ILE A 115 0.99 -0.31 -6.45
N GLY A 116 2.08 -0.77 -7.01
CA GLY A 116 3.41 -0.51 -6.46
C GLY A 116 4.37 0.09 -7.47
N PHE A 117 5.29 0.91 -6.97
CA PHE A 117 6.31 1.59 -7.77
C PHE A 117 7.69 1.14 -7.34
N SER A 118 8.49 0.59 -8.25
CA SER A 118 9.85 0.12 -8.01
C SER A 118 9.87 -0.89 -6.85
N GLN A 119 10.49 -0.59 -5.71
CA GLN A 119 10.49 -1.47 -4.53
C GLN A 119 9.06 -1.78 -4.06
N GLY A 120 8.16 -0.79 -4.11
CA GLY A 120 6.75 -1.00 -3.83
C GLY A 120 6.09 -1.97 -4.81
N GLY A 121 6.54 -1.98 -6.06
CA GLY A 121 6.11 -2.98 -7.05
C GLY A 121 6.53 -4.38 -6.67
N MET A 122 7.74 -4.56 -6.15
CA MET A 122 8.20 -5.84 -5.60
C MET A 122 7.30 -6.30 -4.46
N MET A 123 6.97 -5.38 -3.54
CA MET A 123 6.07 -5.68 -2.42
C MET A 123 4.68 -6.06 -2.91
N ALA A 124 4.16 -5.34 -3.90
CA ALA A 124 2.83 -5.61 -4.46
C ALA A 124 2.75 -6.99 -5.09
N LEU A 125 3.75 -7.36 -5.89
CA LEU A 125 3.79 -8.67 -6.55
C LEU A 125 3.97 -9.80 -5.53
N HIS A 126 4.95 -9.69 -4.65
CA HIS A 126 5.21 -10.75 -3.67
C HIS A 126 4.04 -10.92 -2.71
N THR A 127 3.48 -9.83 -2.20
CA THR A 127 2.37 -9.88 -1.26
C THR A 127 1.07 -10.28 -1.94
N GLY A 128 0.75 -9.65 -3.07
CA GLY A 128 -0.52 -9.86 -3.77
C GLY A 128 -0.71 -11.29 -4.23
N LEU A 129 0.37 -11.95 -4.65
CA LEU A 129 0.31 -13.35 -5.11
C LEU A 129 0.31 -14.36 -3.95
N ARG A 130 0.49 -13.91 -2.71
CA ARG A 130 0.57 -14.78 -1.52
C ARG A 130 -0.49 -14.47 -0.48
N MET A 131 -1.57 -13.79 -0.88
CA MET A 131 -2.72 -13.58 -0.01
C MET A 131 -3.50 -14.88 0.16
N ALA A 132 -4.30 -14.97 1.23
CA ALA A 132 -5.11 -16.15 1.52
C ALA A 132 -6.12 -16.47 0.41
N GLU A 133 -6.59 -15.41 -0.29
CA GLU A 133 -7.53 -15.53 -1.41
C GLU A 133 -7.06 -14.61 -2.54
N PRO A 134 -7.51 -14.87 -3.79
CA PRO A 134 -7.13 -14.02 -4.92
C PRO A 134 -7.58 -12.58 -4.75
N VAL A 135 -6.70 -11.65 -5.07
CA VAL A 135 -7.00 -10.22 -5.08
C VAL A 135 -7.54 -9.80 -6.45
N ALA A 136 -8.16 -8.61 -6.53
CA ALA A 136 -8.71 -8.09 -7.77
C ALA A 136 -7.64 -7.81 -8.82
N GLY A 137 -6.48 -7.31 -8.39
CA GLY A 137 -5.39 -7.04 -9.32
C GLY A 137 -4.13 -6.56 -8.62
N VAL A 138 -3.02 -6.70 -9.34
CA VAL A 138 -1.71 -6.20 -8.92
C VAL A 138 -1.10 -5.48 -10.11
N VAL A 139 -0.65 -4.24 -9.90
CA VAL A 139 0.03 -3.45 -10.91
C VAL A 139 1.40 -3.04 -10.35
N SER A 140 2.44 -3.34 -11.09
CA SER A 140 3.82 -3.01 -10.72
C SER A 140 4.44 -2.13 -11.78
N PHE A 141 4.94 -0.98 -11.36
CA PHE A 141 5.71 -0.07 -12.20
C PHE A 141 7.18 -0.15 -11.81
N SER A 142 8.04 -0.37 -12.77
CA SER A 142 9.48 -0.46 -12.55
C SER A 142 10.22 0.74 -13.14
#